data_6ecb0d56c38f5313df7c254a4f4790e9
#
_entry.id   6ecb0d56c38f5313df7c254a4f4790e9
#
_cell.length_a   1.000
_cell.length_b   1.000
_cell.length_c   1.000
_cell.angle_alpha   90.00
_cell.angle_beta   90.00
_cell.angle_gamma   90.00
#
_symmetry.space_group_name_H-M   'P 1'
#
loop_
_entity.id
_entity.type
_entity.pdbx_description
1 polymer ?
#
loop_
_entity_poly.entity_id
_entity_poly.type
_entity_poly.pdbx_seq_one_letter_code
_entity_poly.pdbx_strand_id
1 'polypeptide(L)'
;MSSPSKLVAGLALAVSMGAPALAYDFGRPATPDEVKPWDIDVRPDGKGLPEGSGTVAEGKHLFEDNCAACHGENGQGGIKDRLVGGQGTLMSDKPVKTVGSYWPYATTLFDYIQRAMPYPSPGSLSADETYALTAYLLNLNGIVAADGKLDEASLPKVKMPNRDGFVPDEAFDPARLFRRN
;
A
#
# COMPACT_ATOMS: atom_id res chain seq x y z
N MET A 1 -27.30 28.36 -72.05
CA MET A 1 -25.96 27.74 -72.16
C MET A 1 -25.34 27.82 -70.76
N SER A 2 -25.50 26.80 -69.96
CA SER A 2 -25.02 26.71 -68.55
C SER A 2 -23.69 26.03 -68.57
N SER A 3 -22.68 26.70 -68.01
CA SER A 3 -21.27 26.31 -67.95
C SER A 3 -21.03 25.14 -66.99
N PRO A 4 -20.32 24.08 -67.38
CA PRO A 4 -20.05 22.89 -66.53
C PRO A 4 -18.90 23.05 -65.54
N SER A 5 -18.39 24.27 -65.30
CA SER A 5 -17.17 24.51 -64.57
C SER A 5 -17.33 24.65 -63.05
N LYS A 6 -18.54 24.50 -62.46
CA LYS A 6 -18.77 24.68 -61.03
C LYS A 6 -18.93 23.40 -60.22
N LEU A 7 -18.89 22.22 -60.87
CA LEU A 7 -19.08 20.92 -60.22
C LEU A 7 -17.81 20.19 -59.86
N VAL A 8 -16.63 20.66 -60.29
CA VAL A 8 -15.36 19.99 -60.05
C VAL A 8 -14.66 20.50 -58.78
N ALA A 9 -15.01 21.71 -58.29
CA ALA A 9 -14.38 22.31 -57.12
C ALA A 9 -14.88 21.76 -55.74
N GLY A 10 -16.02 21.04 -55.75
CA GLY A 10 -16.62 20.51 -54.51
C GLY A 10 -16.12 19.14 -54.07
N LEU A 11 -15.44 18.39 -54.94
CA LEU A 11 -15.04 17.01 -54.63
C LEU A 11 -13.61 16.85 -54.11
N ALA A 12 -12.80 17.91 -54.19
CA ALA A 12 -11.38 17.87 -53.74
C ALA A 12 -11.19 18.17 -52.24
N LEU A 13 -12.21 18.64 -51.52
CA LEU A 13 -12.07 19.05 -50.12
C LEU A 13 -12.53 17.97 -49.12
N ALA A 14 -13.04 16.84 -49.57
CA ALA A 14 -13.59 15.80 -48.70
C ALA A 14 -12.62 14.62 -48.40
N VAL A 15 -11.41 14.64 -48.98
CA VAL A 15 -10.46 13.50 -48.83
C VAL A 15 -9.32 13.75 -47.80
N SER A 16 -9.28 14.93 -47.20
CA SER A 16 -8.17 15.28 -46.27
C SER A 16 -8.46 15.12 -44.77
N MET A 17 -9.58 14.50 -44.39
CA MET A 17 -9.93 14.33 -42.96
C MET A 17 -9.87 12.89 -42.44
N GLY A 18 -8.97 12.06 -42.95
CA GLY A 18 -8.87 10.67 -42.55
C GLY A 18 -7.44 10.14 -42.50
N ALA A 19 -6.48 10.95 -42.10
CA ALA A 19 -5.18 10.35 -41.68
C ALA A 19 -5.43 9.62 -40.36
N PRO A 20 -5.28 8.27 -40.29
CA PRO A 20 -5.29 7.63 -39.01
C PRO A 20 -4.19 8.29 -38.19
N ALA A 21 -4.53 8.82 -37.02
CA ALA A 21 -3.51 9.15 -36.02
C ALA A 21 -2.68 7.87 -35.82
N LEU A 22 -1.44 7.90 -36.28
CA LEU A 22 -0.47 6.85 -35.96
C LEU A 22 -0.35 6.88 -34.42
N ALA A 23 -1.14 6.06 -33.74
CA ALA A 23 -0.90 5.74 -32.34
C ALA A 23 0.47 5.11 -32.31
N TYR A 24 1.46 5.83 -31.76
CA TYR A 24 2.76 5.25 -31.51
C TYR A 24 2.56 4.07 -30.56
N ASP A 25 2.82 2.87 -31.04
CA ASP A 25 2.72 1.64 -30.29
C ASP A 25 3.97 1.52 -29.37
N PHE A 26 3.97 2.30 -28.29
CA PHE A 26 5.03 2.27 -27.31
C PHE A 26 4.75 1.16 -26.30
N GLY A 27 5.57 0.11 -26.37
CA GLY A 27 5.51 -0.99 -25.45
C GLY A 27 4.50 -2.08 -25.87
N ARG A 28 4.32 -3.03 -24.99
CA ARG A 28 3.35 -4.12 -25.09
C ARG A 28 2.68 -4.37 -23.73
N PRO A 29 1.53 -4.99 -23.70
CA PRO A 29 0.96 -5.48 -22.44
C PRO A 29 1.97 -6.42 -21.73
N ALA A 30 2.15 -6.24 -20.44
CA ALA A 30 2.98 -7.15 -19.64
C ALA A 30 2.31 -8.53 -19.57
N THR A 31 3.13 -9.58 -19.62
CA THR A 31 2.65 -10.95 -19.41
C THR A 31 2.31 -11.18 -17.92
N PRO A 32 1.47 -12.17 -17.57
CA PRO A 32 1.20 -12.52 -16.19
C PRO A 32 2.47 -12.81 -15.36
N ASP A 33 3.48 -13.44 -15.97
CA ASP A 33 4.74 -13.74 -15.30
C ASP A 33 5.58 -12.50 -15.02
N GLU A 34 5.46 -11.47 -15.85
CA GLU A 34 6.11 -10.17 -15.62
C GLU A 34 5.39 -9.36 -14.54
N VAL A 35 4.07 -9.52 -14.41
CA VAL A 35 3.27 -8.83 -13.39
C VAL A 35 3.44 -9.49 -12.01
N LYS A 36 3.48 -10.82 -11.96
CA LYS A 36 3.49 -11.61 -10.72
C LYS A 36 4.50 -11.15 -9.64
N PRO A 37 5.76 -10.79 -9.95
CA PRO A 37 6.70 -10.32 -8.92
C PRO A 37 6.34 -8.96 -8.31
N TRP A 38 5.46 -8.19 -8.96
CA TRP A 38 5.01 -6.87 -8.53
C TRP A 38 3.64 -6.89 -7.87
N ASP A 39 2.84 -7.94 -8.13
CA ASP A 39 1.50 -8.14 -7.58
C ASP A 39 1.60 -8.82 -6.20
N ILE A 40 2.20 -8.09 -5.25
CA ILE A 40 2.42 -8.53 -3.87
C ILE A 40 1.62 -7.69 -2.86
N ASP A 41 0.63 -6.94 -3.33
CA ASP A 41 -0.21 -6.09 -2.48
C ASP A 41 -1.04 -6.92 -1.51
N VAL A 42 -1.06 -6.50 -0.25
CA VAL A 42 -1.94 -7.08 0.76
C VAL A 42 -3.07 -6.10 1.10
N ARG A 43 -4.29 -6.52 0.86
CA ARG A 43 -5.49 -5.71 1.09
C ARG A 43 -5.94 -5.78 2.55
N PRO A 44 -6.75 -4.79 3.00
CA PRO A 44 -7.30 -4.78 4.36
C PRO A 44 -8.08 -6.04 4.75
N ASP A 45 -8.73 -6.70 3.79
CA ASP A 45 -9.49 -7.95 3.97
C ASP A 45 -8.60 -9.21 4.02
N GLY A 46 -7.28 -9.05 3.84
CA GLY A 46 -6.30 -10.13 3.83
C GLY A 46 -6.04 -10.73 2.46
N LYS A 47 -6.73 -10.29 1.41
CA LYS A 47 -6.43 -10.76 0.06
C LYS A 47 -4.99 -10.36 -0.31
N GLY A 48 -4.21 -11.31 -0.82
CA GLY A 48 -2.82 -11.13 -1.18
C GLY A 48 -1.84 -11.54 -0.07
N LEU A 49 -2.31 -11.90 1.13
CA LEU A 49 -1.43 -12.47 2.16
C LEU A 49 -0.84 -13.79 1.66
N PRO A 50 0.49 -13.96 1.74
CA PRO A 50 1.14 -15.23 1.44
C PRO A 50 0.86 -16.25 2.56
N GLU A 51 0.96 -17.55 2.21
CA GLU A 51 1.00 -18.61 3.22
C GLU A 51 2.20 -18.41 4.16
N GLY A 52 1.98 -18.62 5.44
CA GLY A 52 3.01 -18.50 6.46
C GLY A 52 2.46 -18.16 7.83
N SER A 53 3.35 -18.08 8.81
CA SER A 53 2.99 -17.72 10.18
C SER A 53 4.18 -17.31 11.00
N GLY A 54 3.96 -16.49 12.04
CA GLY A 54 5.02 -16.08 12.96
C GLY A 54 4.51 -15.75 14.35
N THR A 55 5.34 -15.97 15.34
CA THR A 55 5.07 -15.70 16.76
C THR A 55 5.66 -14.36 17.20
N VAL A 56 5.14 -13.82 18.29
CA VAL A 56 5.69 -12.62 18.95
C VAL A 56 7.15 -12.85 19.37
N ALA A 57 7.48 -14.04 19.87
CA ALA A 57 8.84 -14.36 20.31
C ALA A 57 9.85 -14.35 19.16
N GLU A 58 9.51 -14.96 18.01
CA GLU A 58 10.34 -14.93 16.81
C GLU A 58 10.51 -13.49 16.30
N GLY A 59 9.40 -12.74 16.26
CA GLY A 59 9.40 -11.34 15.82
C GLY A 59 10.26 -10.44 16.69
N LYS A 60 10.38 -10.73 17.99
CA LYS A 60 11.28 -10.00 18.90
C LYS A 60 12.73 -10.09 18.45
N HIS A 61 13.23 -11.30 18.21
CA HIS A 61 14.62 -11.51 17.76
C HIS A 61 14.88 -10.84 16.41
N LEU A 62 13.95 -11.01 15.46
CA LEU A 62 14.05 -10.36 14.15
C LEU A 62 14.06 -8.83 14.24
N PHE A 63 13.28 -8.26 15.17
CA PHE A 63 13.23 -6.82 15.40
C PHE A 63 14.54 -6.29 15.99
N GLU A 64 15.09 -6.99 16.97
CA GLU A 64 16.38 -6.67 17.59
C GLU A 64 17.49 -6.62 16.52
N ASP A 65 17.53 -7.60 15.62
CA ASP A 65 18.55 -7.73 14.59
C ASP A 65 18.41 -6.73 13.43
N ASN A 66 17.16 -6.42 13.01
CA ASN A 66 16.93 -5.73 11.74
C ASN A 66 16.28 -4.34 11.87
N CYS A 67 15.68 -4.01 13.02
CA CYS A 67 14.81 -2.85 13.15
C CYS A 67 15.22 -1.89 14.28
N ALA A 68 15.68 -2.45 15.40
CA ALA A 68 15.95 -1.70 16.63
C ALA A 68 16.98 -0.58 16.46
N ALA A 69 18.02 -0.79 15.63
CA ALA A 69 19.03 0.22 15.35
C ALA A 69 18.46 1.54 14.82
N CYS A 70 17.36 1.47 14.09
CA CYS A 70 16.69 2.65 13.52
C CYS A 70 15.48 3.11 14.35
N HIS A 71 14.66 2.16 14.83
CA HIS A 71 13.37 2.45 15.47
C HIS A 71 13.42 2.45 17.01
N GLY A 72 14.60 2.17 17.61
CA GLY A 72 14.81 2.02 19.05
C GLY A 72 14.46 0.60 19.52
N GLU A 73 15.06 0.16 20.61
CA GLU A 73 14.99 -1.21 21.15
C GLU A 73 13.55 -1.72 21.39
N ASN A 74 12.64 -0.78 21.71
CA ASN A 74 11.23 -1.08 21.96
C ASN A 74 10.32 -0.35 20.96
N GLY A 75 10.82 0.05 19.79
CA GLY A 75 10.06 0.77 18.80
C GLY A 75 9.65 2.20 19.21
N GLN A 76 10.28 2.75 20.24
CA GLN A 76 10.00 4.08 20.77
C GLN A 76 10.49 5.23 19.87
N GLY A 77 11.17 4.91 18.79
CA GLY A 77 11.84 5.85 17.90
C GLY A 77 13.32 5.98 18.20
N GLY A 78 14.07 6.40 17.21
CA GLY A 78 15.51 6.59 17.26
C GLY A 78 15.93 7.48 16.10
N ILE A 79 16.78 6.96 15.21
CA ILE A 79 17.14 7.64 13.94
C ILE A 79 15.91 7.76 13.02
N LYS A 80 14.97 6.83 13.15
CA LYS A 80 13.69 6.78 12.41
C LYS A 80 12.50 6.85 13.35
N ASP A 81 11.31 7.02 12.76
CA ASP A 81 10.07 7.25 13.46
C ASP A 81 9.74 6.15 14.47
N ARG A 82 9.06 6.57 15.54
CA ARG A 82 8.52 5.63 16.51
C ARG A 82 7.41 4.77 15.91
N LEU A 83 7.38 3.53 16.30
CA LEU A 83 6.40 2.54 15.88
C LEU A 83 5.36 2.23 16.98
N VAL A 84 5.63 2.65 18.22
CA VAL A 84 4.90 2.25 19.43
C VAL A 84 4.40 3.47 20.20
N GLY A 85 3.22 3.32 20.81
CA GLY A 85 2.61 4.34 21.66
C GLY A 85 1.67 5.28 20.90
N GLY A 86 1.33 6.40 21.52
CA GLY A 86 0.45 7.42 20.95
C GLY A 86 -1.05 7.10 21.00
N GLN A 87 -1.46 5.98 21.60
CA GLN A 87 -2.87 5.66 21.79
C GLN A 87 -3.59 6.79 22.56
N GLY A 88 -4.78 7.17 22.08
CA GLY A 88 -5.58 8.23 22.66
C GLY A 88 -5.11 9.65 22.34
N THR A 89 -3.98 9.84 21.63
CA THR A 89 -3.44 11.18 21.35
C THR A 89 -3.97 11.82 20.07
N LEU A 90 -4.66 11.07 19.20
CA LEU A 90 -5.04 11.57 17.86
C LEU A 90 -5.92 12.82 17.87
N MET A 91 -6.69 13.04 18.94
CA MET A 91 -7.54 14.21 19.13
C MET A 91 -6.86 15.33 19.95
N SER A 92 -5.59 15.18 20.32
CA SER A 92 -4.84 16.19 21.05
C SER A 92 -4.16 17.19 20.13
N ASP A 93 -3.67 18.31 20.69
CA ASP A 93 -2.90 19.33 19.96
C ASP A 93 -1.56 18.77 19.40
N LYS A 94 -1.11 17.64 19.92
CA LYS A 94 0.15 16.97 19.53
C LYS A 94 -0.11 15.48 19.27
N PRO A 95 -0.78 15.11 18.18
CA PRO A 95 -1.08 13.73 17.88
C PRO A 95 0.21 12.93 17.58
N VAL A 96 0.33 11.76 18.18
CA VAL A 96 1.43 10.84 17.95
C VAL A 96 0.92 9.68 17.12
N LYS A 97 1.28 9.67 15.85
CA LYS A 97 0.85 8.65 14.87
C LYS A 97 1.84 7.48 14.86
N THR A 98 1.38 6.30 15.22
CA THR A 98 2.17 5.05 15.24
C THR A 98 1.35 3.89 14.67
N VAL A 99 1.94 2.71 14.62
CA VAL A 99 1.22 1.47 14.31
C VAL A 99 0.02 1.30 15.24
N GLY A 100 0.19 1.49 16.56
CA GLY A 100 -0.85 1.26 17.55
C GLY A 100 -1.87 2.37 17.70
N SER A 101 -1.55 3.61 17.32
CA SER A 101 -2.46 4.74 17.49
C SER A 101 -3.21 5.13 16.22
N TYR A 102 -2.59 4.96 15.04
CA TYR A 102 -3.08 5.57 13.79
C TYR A 102 -3.50 4.55 12.74
N TRP A 103 -2.77 3.46 12.56
CA TRP A 103 -3.00 2.52 11.48
C TRP A 103 -4.32 1.74 11.65
N PRO A 104 -5.20 1.70 10.63
CA PRO A 104 -6.52 1.09 10.76
C PRO A 104 -6.54 -0.43 10.55
N TYR A 105 -5.49 -1.01 9.94
CA TYR A 105 -5.43 -2.42 9.57
C TYR A 105 -4.08 -3.03 9.91
N ALA A 106 -4.09 -4.20 10.54
CA ALA A 106 -2.88 -4.97 10.80
C ALA A 106 -2.25 -5.53 9.50
N THR A 107 -3.07 -5.81 8.50
CA THR A 107 -2.63 -6.23 7.17
C THR A 107 -1.82 -5.17 6.45
N THR A 108 -2.11 -3.89 6.67
CA THR A 108 -1.30 -2.77 6.15
C THR A 108 0.11 -2.76 6.76
N LEU A 109 0.25 -3.13 8.03
CA LEU A 109 1.56 -3.26 8.66
C LEU A 109 2.37 -4.38 8.02
N PHE A 110 1.77 -5.54 7.81
CA PHE A 110 2.39 -6.66 7.11
C PHE A 110 2.87 -6.23 5.71
N ASP A 111 1.98 -5.66 4.92
CA ASP A 111 2.25 -5.20 3.56
C ASP A 111 3.42 -4.22 3.50
N TYR A 112 3.45 -3.25 4.42
CA TYR A 112 4.52 -2.27 4.48
C TYR A 112 5.87 -2.90 4.86
N ILE A 113 5.90 -3.80 5.84
CA ILE A 113 7.12 -4.51 6.24
C ILE A 113 7.63 -5.34 5.06
N GLN A 114 6.79 -6.16 4.44
CA GLN A 114 7.17 -7.03 3.34
C GLN A 114 7.78 -6.27 2.16
N ARG A 115 7.21 -5.11 1.81
CA ARG A 115 7.61 -4.35 0.62
C ARG A 115 8.70 -3.33 0.85
N ALA A 116 8.81 -2.78 2.06
CA ALA A 116 9.62 -1.60 2.30
C ALA A 116 10.67 -1.76 3.41
N MET A 117 10.60 -2.80 4.24
CA MET A 117 11.49 -3.02 5.38
C MET A 117 12.21 -4.37 5.32
N PRO A 118 13.44 -4.46 5.86
CA PRO A 118 14.30 -3.37 6.36
C PRO A 118 14.69 -2.39 5.23
N TYR A 119 14.75 -1.10 5.54
CA TYR A 119 15.02 -0.06 4.54
C TYR A 119 16.26 -0.28 3.66
N PRO A 120 17.39 -0.80 4.18
CA PRO A 120 18.55 -1.12 3.35
C PRO A 120 18.38 -2.33 2.43
N SER A 121 17.38 -3.20 2.69
CA SER A 121 17.14 -4.44 1.96
C SER A 121 15.63 -4.74 1.84
N PRO A 122 14.84 -3.92 1.14
CA PRO A 122 13.41 -4.14 0.97
C PRO A 122 13.14 -5.50 0.31
N GLY A 123 12.10 -6.21 0.76
CA GLY A 123 11.70 -7.50 0.19
C GLY A 123 12.63 -8.67 0.54
N SER A 124 13.56 -8.51 1.51
CA SER A 124 14.46 -9.58 1.93
C SER A 124 13.86 -10.55 2.95
N LEU A 125 12.76 -10.17 3.60
CA LEU A 125 12.09 -10.98 4.61
C LEU A 125 11.18 -12.03 3.95
N SER A 126 11.19 -13.23 4.50
CA SER A 126 10.21 -14.26 4.17
C SER A 126 8.81 -13.90 4.71
N ALA A 127 7.79 -14.65 4.28
CA ALA A 127 6.44 -14.48 4.79
C ALA A 127 6.38 -14.73 6.32
N ASP A 128 7.01 -15.79 6.80
CA ASP A 128 7.04 -16.13 8.23
C ASP A 128 7.71 -15.03 9.07
N GLU A 129 8.86 -14.51 8.63
CA GLU A 129 9.54 -13.40 9.30
C GLU A 129 8.69 -12.14 9.31
N THR A 130 7.97 -11.87 8.23
CA THR A 130 7.07 -10.71 8.15
C THR A 130 5.87 -10.86 9.10
N TYR A 131 5.27 -12.08 9.21
CA TYR A 131 4.24 -12.37 10.21
C TYR A 131 4.76 -12.22 11.63
N ALA A 132 5.95 -12.73 11.91
CA ALA A 132 6.58 -12.64 13.23
C ALA A 132 6.83 -11.18 13.64
N LEU A 133 7.44 -10.38 12.77
CA LEU A 133 7.66 -8.94 13.00
C LEU A 133 6.35 -8.19 13.20
N THR A 134 5.34 -8.50 12.40
CA THR A 134 3.99 -7.93 12.54
C THR A 134 3.38 -8.29 13.90
N ALA A 135 3.46 -9.55 14.32
CA ALA A 135 2.98 -10.00 15.62
C ALA A 135 3.69 -9.26 16.77
N TYR A 136 5.01 -9.13 16.70
CA TYR A 136 5.79 -8.44 17.73
C TYR A 136 5.47 -6.95 17.81
N LEU A 137 5.39 -6.24 16.70
CA LEU A 137 5.04 -4.82 16.70
C LEU A 137 3.62 -4.56 17.23
N LEU A 138 2.68 -5.44 16.92
CA LEU A 138 1.33 -5.39 17.47
C LEU A 138 1.34 -5.71 18.99
N ASN A 139 2.18 -6.64 19.44
CA ASN A 139 2.37 -6.91 20.86
C ASN A 139 2.96 -5.72 21.61
N LEU A 140 4.00 -5.08 21.10
CA LEU A 140 4.58 -3.85 21.67
C LEU A 140 3.54 -2.72 21.84
N ASN A 141 2.50 -2.72 21.01
CA ASN A 141 1.39 -1.79 21.08
C ASN A 141 0.20 -2.31 21.92
N GLY A 142 0.33 -3.47 22.59
CA GLY A 142 -0.72 -4.05 23.43
C GLY A 142 -1.92 -4.62 22.69
N ILE A 143 -1.78 -4.90 21.36
CA ILE A 143 -2.86 -5.36 20.49
C ILE A 143 -2.91 -6.90 20.42
N VAL A 144 -1.73 -7.54 20.41
CA VAL A 144 -1.58 -9.00 20.39
C VAL A 144 -0.93 -9.45 21.68
N ALA A 145 -1.36 -10.58 22.25
CA ALA A 145 -0.81 -11.16 23.48
C ALA A 145 0.64 -11.63 23.28
N ALA A 146 1.42 -11.73 24.36
CA ALA A 146 2.84 -12.06 24.29
C ALA A 146 3.13 -13.48 23.74
N ASP A 147 2.18 -14.40 23.89
CA ASP A 147 2.20 -15.76 23.34
C ASP A 147 1.50 -15.85 21.96
N GLY A 148 1.19 -14.70 21.37
CA GLY A 148 0.45 -14.59 20.12
C GLY A 148 1.22 -15.12 18.91
N LYS A 149 0.46 -15.68 17.97
CA LYS A 149 0.90 -16.12 16.66
C LYS A 149 -0.04 -15.54 15.60
N LEU A 150 0.51 -15.07 14.50
CA LEU A 150 -0.26 -14.58 13.36
C LEU A 150 0.04 -15.39 12.10
N ASP A 151 -0.97 -15.51 11.26
CA ASP A 151 -0.96 -16.16 9.96
C ASP A 151 -1.96 -15.46 9.02
N GLU A 152 -2.12 -15.95 7.79
CA GLU A 152 -3.03 -15.40 6.78
C GLU A 152 -4.50 -15.40 7.21
N ALA A 153 -4.89 -16.31 8.10
CA ALA A 153 -6.28 -16.44 8.57
C ALA A 153 -6.59 -15.55 9.78
N SER A 154 -5.61 -15.28 10.63
CA SER A 154 -5.75 -14.54 11.89
C SER A 154 -5.42 -13.05 11.75
N LEU A 155 -4.44 -12.68 10.92
CA LEU A 155 -4.02 -11.29 10.77
C LEU A 155 -5.15 -10.34 10.36
N PRO A 156 -6.03 -10.63 9.37
CA PRO A 156 -7.12 -9.74 8.99
C PRO A 156 -8.16 -9.52 10.09
N LYS A 157 -8.21 -10.42 11.10
CA LYS A 157 -9.14 -10.37 12.22
C LYS A 157 -8.66 -9.51 13.38
N VAL A 158 -7.40 -9.06 13.34
CA VAL A 158 -6.85 -8.19 14.38
C VAL A 158 -7.60 -6.86 14.38
N LYS A 159 -8.14 -6.49 15.53
CA LYS A 159 -8.84 -5.21 15.72
C LYS A 159 -7.85 -4.13 16.11
N MET A 160 -7.54 -3.26 15.16
CA MET A 160 -6.69 -2.10 15.42
C MET A 160 -7.46 -1.01 16.17
N PRO A 161 -6.82 -0.28 17.12
CA PRO A 161 -7.49 0.77 17.91
C PRO A 161 -8.13 1.86 17.06
N ASN A 162 -7.54 2.21 15.92
CA ASN A 162 -8.04 3.25 15.01
C ASN A 162 -8.78 2.68 13.78
N ARG A 163 -9.36 1.48 13.91
CA ARG A 163 -10.06 0.80 12.79
C ARG A 163 -11.11 1.68 12.13
N ASP A 164 -11.87 2.39 12.92
CA ASP A 164 -13.02 3.18 12.50
C ASP A 164 -12.75 4.70 12.60
N GLY A 165 -11.49 5.11 12.80
CA GLY A 165 -11.12 6.50 12.99
C GLY A 165 -10.95 7.31 11.70
N PHE A 166 -10.99 6.65 10.54
CA PHE A 166 -10.96 7.32 9.25
C PHE A 166 -12.37 7.56 8.74
N VAL A 167 -12.67 8.81 8.46
CA VAL A 167 -13.96 9.23 7.88
C VAL A 167 -13.75 9.66 6.43
N PRO A 168 -14.73 9.46 5.53
CA PRO A 168 -14.68 10.00 4.19
C PRO A 168 -14.54 11.53 4.23
N ASP A 169 -13.72 12.09 3.35
CA ASP A 169 -13.73 13.52 3.09
C ASP A 169 -14.95 13.85 2.22
N GLU A 170 -15.98 14.47 2.80
CA GLU A 170 -17.21 14.86 2.09
C GLU A 170 -16.94 15.86 0.95
N ALA A 171 -15.84 16.63 1.04
CA ALA A 171 -15.42 17.54 -0.04
C ALA A 171 -14.67 16.82 -1.16
N PHE A 172 -14.28 15.56 -0.97
CA PHE A 172 -13.54 14.80 -1.96
C PHE A 172 -14.45 14.24 -3.05
N ASP A 173 -14.36 14.82 -4.25
CA ASP A 173 -15.00 14.32 -5.46
C ASP A 173 -13.93 13.64 -6.36
N PRO A 174 -13.88 12.30 -6.42
CA PRO A 174 -12.92 11.58 -7.27
C PRO A 174 -13.02 12.00 -8.76
N ALA A 175 -14.20 12.41 -9.22
CA ALA A 175 -14.39 12.85 -10.60
C ALA A 175 -13.62 14.14 -10.93
N ARG A 176 -13.26 14.94 -9.92
CA ARG A 176 -12.45 16.16 -10.13
C ARG A 176 -11.00 15.84 -10.50
N LEU A 177 -10.47 14.68 -10.06
CA LEU A 177 -9.10 14.26 -10.37
C LEU A 177 -8.89 13.99 -11.86
N PHE A 178 -9.94 13.63 -12.56
CA PHE A 178 -9.90 13.26 -13.99
C PHE A 178 -10.50 14.31 -14.91
N ARG A 179 -11.00 15.43 -14.40
CA ARG A 179 -11.41 16.58 -15.22
C ARG A 179 -10.16 17.29 -15.72
N ARG A 180 -9.79 17.01 -16.97
CA ARG A 180 -8.84 17.86 -17.70
C ARG A 180 -9.56 19.17 -18.01
N ASN A 181 -8.96 20.29 -17.58
CA ASN A 181 -9.33 21.61 -18.07
C ASN A 181 -8.92 21.76 -19.53
#